data_1be08dee00fc5585c0ecf81b102844b4
#
_entry.id   1be08dee00fc5585c0ecf81b102844b4
#
_cell.length_a   1.000
_cell.length_b   1.000
_cell.length_c   1.000
_cell.angle_alpha   90.00
_cell.angle_beta   90.00
_cell.angle_gamma   90.00
#
_symmetry.space_group_name_H-M   'P 1'
#
loop_
_entity.id
_entity.type
_entity.pdbx_description
1 polymer ?
#
loop_
_entity_poly.entity_id
_entity_poly.type
_entity_poly.pdbx_seq_one_letter_code
_entity_poly.pdbx_strand_id
1 'polypeptide(L)'
;MKKRLFYWMFVAIAAMSVSLMSLTSCSSDDNKDADPVAALKGQIVGSWDLEGRYHEAGEPVDKLSAATNYEFQANGSLKVTVNVGSVSWKFWSVLVGDTNYIVINGNQNMIKKISDDTLEFVYDESSGDFYRFKKAK
;
A
#
# COMPACT_ATOMS: atom_id res chain seq x y z
N MET A 1 -3.91 20.57 6.86
CA MET A 1 -4.34 19.96 6.75
C MET A 1 -4.66 19.62 6.25
N LYS A 2 -4.68 19.56 6.48
CA LYS A 2 -5.19 19.08 6.22
C LYS A 2 -5.72 18.52 6.44
N LYS A 3 -5.84 18.17 6.58
CA LYS A 3 -6.55 17.57 6.93
C LYS A 3 -7.38 17.74 7.63
N ARG A 4 -7.72 18.08 7.98
CA ARG A 4 -8.70 18.18 8.59
C ARG A 4 -9.59 18.85 8.20
N LEU A 5 -9.73 18.98 7.50
CA LEU A 5 -10.72 19.32 7.16
C LEU A 5 -11.35 18.84 6.26
N PHE A 6 -11.18 18.66 5.63
CA PHE A 6 -11.97 18.14 4.91
C PHE A 6 -12.56 17.19 5.47
N TYR A 7 -12.32 16.96 6.22
CA TYR A 7 -12.99 16.00 6.64
C TYR A 7 -13.97 16.34 7.52
N TRP A 8 -14.21 17.36 7.63
CA TRP A 8 -15.21 17.75 8.29
C TRP A 8 -16.33 17.35 7.67
N MET A 9 -16.35 17.37 6.52
CA MET A 9 -17.40 17.08 5.92
C MET A 9 -17.63 15.80 5.92
N PHE A 10 -16.94 15.03 5.67
CA PHE A 10 -17.41 13.79 5.58
C PHE A 10 -17.52 13.24 6.86
N VAL A 11 -17.13 13.89 7.71
CA VAL A 11 -17.31 13.41 8.94
C VAL A 11 -18.69 13.43 9.19
N ALA A 12 -19.26 14.42 8.86
CA ALA A 12 -20.60 14.51 9.17
C ALA A 12 -21.25 13.43 8.55
N ILE A 13 -20.85 13.11 7.41
CA ILE A 13 -21.53 12.14 6.83
C ILE A 13 -21.30 10.91 7.40
N ALA A 14 -20.19 10.64 7.74
CA ALA A 14 -19.97 9.38 8.24
C ALA A 14 -20.78 9.24 9.42
N ALA A 15 -20.92 10.27 10.06
CA ALA A 15 -21.63 10.12 11.22
C ALA A 15 -22.91 9.58 10.98
N MET A 16 -23.35 9.77 10.10
CA MET A 16 -24.51 9.30 9.98
C MET A 16 -24.52 8.13 9.51
N SER A 17 -23.84 7.75 9.20
CA SER A 17 -23.96 6.55 8.80
C SER A 17 -23.56 5.73 9.68
N VAL A 18 -23.46 5.90 10.34
CA VAL A 18 -23.32 5.18 11.03
C VAL A 18 -23.78 4.95 11.81
N SER A 19 -24.16 5.09 12.13
CA SER A 19 -24.56 4.82 12.73
C SER A 19 -24.89 4.18 12.89
N LEU A 20 -24.60 4.01 12.90
CA LEU A 20 -24.78 3.28 13.01
C LEU A 20 -24.27 2.61 13.30
N MET A 21 -24.07 2.59 13.50
CA MET A 21 -23.67 1.95 13.75
C MET A 21 -23.19 1.69 14.36
N SER A 22 -23.14 1.85 14.61
CA SER A 22 -22.72 1.68 15.04
C SER A 22 -22.25 1.56 15.63
N LEU A 23 -22.21 1.80 15.93
CA LEU A 23 -21.82 1.76 16.30
C LEU A 23 -21.18 1.51 16.85
N THR A 24 -21.12 1.54 17.04
CA THR A 24 -20.61 1.43 17.35
C THR A 24 -19.90 1.50 17.80
N SER A 25 -19.72 1.76 18.06
CA SER A 25 -19.21 1.94 18.28
C SER A 25 -18.63 2.24 18.57
N CYS A 26 -18.44 2.52 18.78
CA CYS A 26 -18.02 2.83 18.74
C CYS A 26 -17.46 3.16 18.94
N SER A 27 -17.29 3.45 19.15
CA SER A 27 -16.93 3.84 19.05
C SER A 27 -16.48 4.29 19.05
N SER A 28 -16.28 4.56 19.26
CA SER A 28 -15.98 5.01 18.92
C SER A 28 -15.54 5.46 18.70
N ASP A 29 -15.32 5.73 18.87
CA ASP A 29 -15.03 6.14 18.36
C ASP A 29 -14.57 6.36 17.82
N ASP A 30 -14.31 6.38 18.05
CA ASP A 30 -14.01 6.53 17.38
C ASP A 30 -13.72 6.54 16.52
N ASN A 31 -13.60 6.48 16.41
CA ASN A 31 -13.44 6.47 15.52
C ASN A 31 -13.43 6.69 14.75
N LYS A 32 -13.61 6.67 14.97
CA LYS A 32 -13.69 7.11 14.27
C LYS A 32 -13.02 7.47 13.19
N ASP A 33 -12.79 7.78 13.32
CA ASP A 33 -11.90 8.24 12.33
C ASP A 33 -11.22 7.13 11.67
N ALA A 34 -10.91 7.25 10.38
CA ALA A 34 -10.22 6.20 9.71
C ALA A 34 -8.82 6.03 10.28
N ASP A 35 -8.41 4.82 10.52
CA ASP A 35 -7.07 4.50 10.89
C ASP A 35 -6.20 4.61 9.63
N PRO A 36 -5.26 5.54 9.54
CA PRO A 36 -4.46 5.69 8.32
C PRO A 36 -3.65 4.47 7.96
N VAL A 37 -3.22 3.69 8.96
CA VAL A 37 -2.49 2.46 8.69
C VAL A 37 -3.43 1.45 8.03
N ALA A 38 -4.62 1.29 8.55
CA ALA A 38 -5.59 0.35 7.98
C ALA A 38 -6.01 0.80 6.57
N ALA A 39 -6.16 2.10 6.35
CA ALA A 39 -6.53 2.62 5.05
C ALA A 39 -5.44 2.34 4.02
N LEU A 40 -4.18 2.57 4.35
CA LEU A 40 -3.09 2.31 3.43
C LEU A 40 -2.94 0.83 3.16
N LYS A 41 -3.05 0.00 4.20
CA LYS A 41 -2.98 -1.45 4.02
C LYS A 41 -4.09 -1.91 3.08
N GLY A 42 -5.27 -1.37 3.21
CA GLY A 42 -6.40 -1.74 2.36
C GLY A 42 -6.15 -1.43 0.90
N GLN A 43 -5.40 -0.39 0.61
CA GLN A 43 -5.05 -0.05 -0.76
C GLN A 43 -4.02 -1.01 -1.33
N ILE A 44 -3.15 -1.55 -0.48
CA ILE A 44 -2.05 -2.40 -0.91
C ILE A 44 -2.46 -3.88 -1.00
N VAL A 45 -3.35 -4.32 -0.12
CA VAL A 45 -3.78 -5.71 -0.11
C VAL A 45 -4.29 -6.12 -1.48
N GLY A 46 -3.80 -7.23 -1.99
CA GLY A 46 -4.18 -7.75 -3.28
C GLY A 46 -2.98 -8.24 -4.05
N SER A 47 -3.19 -8.55 -5.29
CA SER A 47 -2.18 -9.14 -6.16
C SER A 47 -1.69 -8.08 -7.15
N TRP A 48 -0.39 -7.97 -7.28
CA TRP A 48 0.24 -6.96 -8.11
C TRP A 48 1.31 -7.60 -8.98
N ASP A 49 1.28 -7.28 -10.27
CA ASP A 49 2.30 -7.79 -11.20
C ASP A 49 3.40 -6.75 -11.37
N LEU A 50 4.64 -7.15 -11.20
CA LEU A 50 5.76 -6.24 -11.35
C LEU A 50 5.91 -5.87 -12.81
N GLU A 51 5.79 -4.60 -13.10
CA GLU A 51 5.92 -4.10 -14.46
C GLU A 51 7.38 -3.86 -14.81
N GLY A 52 8.17 -3.40 -13.87
CA GLY A 52 9.57 -3.16 -14.10
C GLY A 52 10.25 -2.43 -12.96
N ARG A 53 11.53 -2.21 -13.14
CA ARG A 53 12.35 -1.41 -12.24
C ARG A 53 12.75 -0.16 -12.98
N TYR A 54 12.74 0.96 -12.30
CA TYR A 54 12.95 2.25 -12.93
C TYR A 54 13.89 3.11 -12.11
N HIS A 55 14.65 3.97 -12.78
CA HIS A 55 15.44 4.99 -12.12
C HIS A 55 14.51 6.09 -11.57
N GLU A 56 15.01 6.85 -10.63
CA GLU A 56 14.19 7.89 -10.00
C GLU A 56 13.52 8.80 -11.04
N ALA A 57 14.18 9.11 -12.12
CA ALA A 57 13.64 9.97 -13.15
C ALA A 57 12.61 9.27 -14.06
N GLY A 58 12.42 7.98 -13.89
CA GLY A 58 11.41 7.24 -14.64
C GLY A 58 11.93 6.40 -15.78
N GLU A 59 13.24 6.38 -16.01
CA GLU A 59 13.81 5.56 -17.07
C GLU A 59 13.98 4.12 -16.63
N PRO A 60 13.72 3.14 -17.47
CA PRO A 60 13.87 1.75 -17.08
C PRO A 60 15.32 1.39 -16.73
N VAL A 61 15.49 0.63 -15.64
CA VAL A 61 16.81 0.17 -15.24
C VAL A 61 17.24 -0.97 -16.16
N ASP A 62 16.36 -1.94 -16.38
CA ASP A 62 16.65 -3.07 -17.25
C ASP A 62 15.35 -3.75 -17.61
N LYS A 63 15.44 -4.75 -18.45
CA LYS A 63 14.30 -5.57 -18.76
C LYS A 63 14.14 -6.65 -17.74
N LEU A 64 12.93 -6.91 -17.32
CA LEU A 64 12.67 -8.04 -16.45
C LEU A 64 12.77 -9.31 -17.24
N SER A 65 13.51 -10.26 -16.72
CA SER A 65 13.68 -11.55 -17.36
C SER A 65 12.64 -12.56 -16.90
N ALA A 66 11.89 -12.24 -15.88
CA ALA A 66 10.94 -13.17 -15.29
C ALA A 66 9.70 -12.45 -14.83
N ALA A 67 8.55 -13.06 -15.03
CA ALA A 67 7.29 -12.52 -14.52
C ALA A 67 7.32 -12.63 -12.98
N THR A 68 7.02 -11.55 -12.31
CA THR A 68 7.04 -11.49 -10.85
C THR A 68 5.72 -10.93 -10.34
N ASN A 69 5.14 -11.62 -9.39
CA ASN A 69 3.88 -11.19 -8.77
C ASN A 69 4.05 -11.08 -7.26
N TYR A 70 3.53 -10.00 -6.70
CA TYR A 70 3.50 -9.80 -5.26
C TYR A 70 2.04 -9.84 -4.82
N GLU A 71 1.73 -10.73 -3.89
CA GLU A 71 0.39 -10.82 -3.33
C GLU A 71 0.47 -10.42 -1.86
N PHE A 72 -0.02 -9.23 -1.53
CA PHE A 72 -0.03 -8.72 -0.17
C PHE A 72 -1.32 -9.18 0.50
N GLN A 73 -1.19 -9.97 1.54
CA GLN A 73 -2.35 -10.53 2.23
C GLN A 73 -2.67 -9.73 3.49
N ALA A 74 -3.93 -9.66 3.82
CA ALA A 74 -4.38 -8.85 4.95
C ALA A 74 -3.78 -9.30 6.27
N ASN A 75 -3.35 -10.54 6.36
CA ASN A 75 -2.77 -11.08 7.60
C ASN A 75 -1.29 -10.71 7.79
N GLY A 76 -0.72 -9.91 6.90
CA GLY A 76 0.68 -9.51 7.02
C GLY A 76 1.64 -10.41 6.26
N SER A 77 1.14 -11.37 5.50
CA SER A 77 1.98 -12.23 4.68
C SER A 77 2.09 -11.64 3.27
N LEU A 78 3.25 -11.80 2.66
CA LEU A 78 3.48 -11.39 1.29
C LEU A 78 3.97 -12.61 0.53
N LYS A 79 3.24 -12.99 -0.51
CA LYS A 79 3.64 -14.11 -1.35
C LYS A 79 4.29 -13.53 -2.60
N VAL A 80 5.53 -13.89 -2.85
CA VAL A 80 6.25 -13.44 -4.04
C VAL A 80 6.42 -14.64 -4.96
N THR A 81 5.90 -14.52 -6.17
CA THR A 81 6.01 -15.59 -7.17
C THR A 81 6.86 -15.06 -8.31
N VAL A 82 7.94 -15.79 -8.62
CA VAL A 82 8.83 -15.43 -9.71
C VAL A 82 8.74 -16.57 -10.71
N ASN A 83 8.35 -16.27 -11.91
CA ASN A 83 8.00 -17.29 -12.90
C ASN A 83 6.95 -18.21 -12.28
N VAL A 84 6.38 -19.05 -13.04
CA VAL A 84 5.40 -19.97 -12.50
C VAL A 84 6.17 -21.03 -11.71
N GLY A 85 5.95 -21.11 -10.44
CA GLY A 85 6.52 -22.18 -9.63
C GLY A 85 7.56 -21.78 -8.59
N SER A 86 8.13 -20.60 -8.68
CA SER A 86 9.08 -20.14 -7.64
C SER A 86 8.35 -19.23 -6.69
N VAL A 87 8.02 -19.72 -5.50
CA VAL A 87 7.25 -18.97 -4.52
C VAL A 87 8.08 -18.74 -3.28
N SER A 88 8.09 -17.54 -2.77
CA SER A 88 8.69 -17.24 -1.48
C SER A 88 7.71 -16.44 -0.64
N TRP A 89 7.86 -16.54 0.67
CA TRP A 89 6.95 -15.86 1.61
C TRP A 89 7.75 -14.89 2.45
N LYS A 90 7.16 -13.71 2.65
CA LYS A 90 7.76 -12.64 3.44
C LYS A 90 6.69 -12.07 4.37
N PHE A 91 7.08 -11.17 5.22
CA PHE A 91 6.15 -10.44 6.08
C PHE A 91 6.12 -9.00 5.64
N TRP A 92 4.96 -8.36 5.72
CA TRP A 92 4.85 -6.96 5.34
C TRP A 92 3.96 -6.18 6.29
N SER A 93 4.21 -4.90 6.33
CA SER A 93 3.38 -3.95 7.06
C SER A 93 3.59 -2.60 6.43
N VAL A 94 3.04 -1.56 7.02
CA VAL A 94 3.22 -0.20 6.52
C VAL A 94 3.59 0.74 7.65
N LEU A 95 4.28 1.81 7.32
CA LEU A 95 4.50 2.92 8.23
C LEU A 95 3.87 4.14 7.59
N VAL A 96 3.09 4.86 8.36
CA VAL A 96 2.38 6.04 7.87
C VAL A 96 2.90 7.27 8.62
N GLY A 97 3.25 8.31 7.89
CA GLY A 97 3.73 9.56 8.47
C GLY A 97 3.79 10.60 7.37
N ASP A 98 4.74 11.51 7.47
CA ASP A 98 4.94 12.50 6.41
C ASP A 98 5.30 11.78 5.11
N THR A 99 5.98 10.67 5.22
CA THR A 99 6.27 9.78 4.10
C THR A 99 5.76 8.40 4.48
N ASN A 100 5.11 7.73 3.56
CA ASN A 100 4.59 6.39 3.80
C ASN A 100 5.54 5.34 3.26
N TYR A 101 5.64 4.23 3.96
CA TYR A 101 6.55 3.15 3.59
C TYR A 101 5.83 1.81 3.60
N ILE A 102 6.23 0.92 2.70
CA ILE A 102 5.91 -0.49 2.82
C ILE A 102 7.13 -1.14 3.47
N VAL A 103 6.91 -1.88 4.54
CA VAL A 103 7.99 -2.55 5.24
C VAL A 103 7.92 -4.03 4.89
N ILE A 104 8.96 -4.55 4.28
CA ILE A 104 9.01 -5.95 3.87
C ILE A 104 10.18 -6.61 4.57
N ASN A 105 9.89 -7.60 5.39
CA ASN A 105 10.90 -8.30 6.21
C ASN A 105 11.76 -7.30 7.00
N GLY A 106 11.13 -6.23 7.50
CA GLY A 106 11.82 -5.22 8.30
C GLY A 106 12.50 -4.11 7.50
N ASN A 107 12.52 -4.21 6.17
CA ASN A 107 13.13 -3.18 5.34
C ASN A 107 12.08 -2.17 4.89
N GLN A 108 12.36 -0.89 5.09
CA GLN A 108 11.44 0.18 4.76
C GLN A 108 11.62 0.61 3.33
N ASN A 109 10.55 0.66 2.58
CA ASN A 109 10.56 1.03 1.17
C ASN A 109 9.58 2.17 0.96
N MET A 110 10.08 3.35 0.58
CA MET A 110 9.25 4.54 0.44
C MET A 110 8.26 4.37 -0.70
N ILE A 111 7.00 4.66 -0.44
CA ILE A 111 5.97 4.58 -1.46
C ILE A 111 6.04 5.84 -2.31
N LYS A 112 6.22 5.70 -3.61
CA LYS A 112 6.19 6.82 -4.54
C LYS A 112 4.80 7.09 -5.05
N LYS A 113 4.02 6.05 -5.26
CA LYS A 113 2.69 6.20 -5.81
C LYS A 113 1.84 5.00 -5.44
N ILE A 114 0.59 5.24 -5.11
CA ILE A 114 -0.38 4.18 -4.96
C ILE A 114 -1.72 4.68 -5.48
N SER A 115 -2.33 3.88 -6.33
CA SER A 115 -3.65 4.16 -6.87
C SER A 115 -4.37 2.83 -7.05
N ASP A 116 -5.54 2.85 -7.64
CA ASP A 116 -6.32 1.61 -7.79
C ASP A 116 -5.60 0.58 -8.65
N ASP A 117 -4.77 0.99 -9.58
CA ASP A 117 -4.15 0.08 -10.51
C ASP A 117 -2.61 0.13 -10.52
N THR A 118 -1.99 1.03 -9.80
CA THR A 118 -0.54 1.21 -9.84
C THR A 118 0.05 1.36 -8.44
N LEU A 119 1.14 0.67 -8.20
CA LEU A 119 1.89 0.79 -6.95
C LEU A 119 3.35 0.97 -7.30
N GLU A 120 3.98 2.02 -6.76
CA GLU A 120 5.43 2.23 -6.94
C GLU A 120 6.09 2.43 -5.59
N PHE A 121 7.15 1.71 -5.31
CA PHE A 121 7.92 1.97 -4.11
C PHE A 121 9.42 1.83 -4.38
N VAL A 122 10.20 2.63 -3.65
CA VAL A 122 11.65 2.68 -3.81
C VAL A 122 12.28 1.46 -3.17
N TYR A 123 13.14 0.76 -3.91
CA TYR A 123 13.84 -0.39 -3.36
C TYR A 123 15.33 -0.09 -3.08
N ASP A 124 15.83 1.02 -3.62
CA ASP A 124 17.21 1.44 -3.39
C ASP A 124 17.20 2.92 -3.03
N GLU A 125 17.29 3.20 -1.73
CA GLU A 125 17.20 4.54 -1.24
C GLU A 125 18.34 5.43 -1.73
N SER A 126 19.50 4.87 -1.95
CA SER A 126 20.67 5.66 -2.34
C SER A 126 20.53 6.20 -3.76
N SER A 127 19.88 5.47 -4.64
CA SER A 127 19.70 5.90 -6.03
C SER A 127 18.29 6.41 -6.32
N GLY A 128 17.33 6.07 -5.47
CA GLY A 128 15.93 6.41 -5.73
C GLY A 128 15.26 5.47 -6.71
N ASP A 129 15.93 4.39 -7.07
CA ASP A 129 15.35 3.42 -8.01
C ASP A 129 14.13 2.76 -7.39
N PHE A 130 13.11 2.52 -8.18
CA PHE A 130 11.85 1.99 -7.68
C PHE A 130 11.27 0.89 -8.55
N TYR A 131 10.41 0.07 -7.92
CA TYR A 131 9.61 -0.90 -8.62
C TYR A 131 8.28 -0.28 -9.02
N ARG A 132 7.77 -0.65 -10.18
CA ARG A 132 6.40 -0.29 -10.58
C ARG A 132 5.60 -1.56 -10.77
N PHE A 133 4.47 -1.62 -10.10
CA PHE A 133 3.56 -2.75 -10.19
C PHE A 133 2.23 -2.31 -10.76
N LYS A 134 1.57 -3.22 -11.46
CA LYS A 134 0.20 -3.02 -11.91
C LYS A 134 -0.70 -4.02 -11.19
N LYS A 135 -1.91 -3.59 -10.89
CA LYS A 135 -2.86 -4.47 -10.22
C LYS A 135 -3.12 -5.67 -11.12
N ALA A 136 -3.01 -6.87 -10.56
CA ALA A 136 -3.25 -8.08 -11.34
C ALA A 136 -4.76 -8.25 -11.54
N LYS A 137 -5.10 -8.79 -12.68
CA LYS A 137 -6.51 -9.00 -13.03
C LYS A 137 -7.06 -10.32 -12.53
#